data_aa06bb79cf34e0f86769600d8476d6bd
#
_entry.id   aa06bb79cf34e0f86769600d8476d6bd
#
_cell.length_a   1.000
_cell.length_b   1.000
_cell.length_c   1.000
_cell.angle_alpha   90.00
_cell.angle_beta   90.00
_cell.angle_gamma   90.00
#
_symmetry.space_group_name_H-M   'P 1'
#
loop_
_entity.id
_entity.type
_entity.pdbx_description
1 polymer ?
#
loop_
_entity_poly.entity_id
_entity_poly.type
_entity_poly.pdbx_seq_one_letter_code
_entity_poly.pdbx_strand_id
1 'polypeptide(L)'
;ISRYRGQFTQGWDRLREETFRRQKALGVIPADARLTARHEGIKAWDDLGSEEQIVASRMMEVFSGFLSHTDTQVGRIVDVLQALDLFDNTLFIYLVGDNGGEGAAGNEGSTNYLGALQGMQEPIGRQLKQLDDIGGPNSFALYPAGWAWATNAPFPWVKQVASHLGGTRTPMVVSWPQRIHDQGGLRSQFSHVNDITPTILDAVGLALPEMVNGVRQLPLDGASLLPS
;
A
#
# COMPACT_ATOMS: atom_id res chain seq x y z
N ILE A 1 2.08 -17.59 -0.29
CA ILE A 1 2.29 -17.45 1.16
C ILE A 1 3.55 -18.20 1.59
N SER A 2 3.77 -19.45 1.18
CA SER A 2 4.93 -20.28 1.59
C SER A 2 6.29 -19.59 1.41
N ARG A 3 6.45 -18.77 0.36
CA ARG A 3 7.66 -17.96 0.10
C ARG A 3 8.04 -17.04 1.27
N TYR A 4 7.06 -16.59 2.06
CA TYR A 4 7.24 -15.62 3.13
C TYR A 4 7.31 -16.26 4.53
N ARG A 5 7.22 -17.59 4.62
CA ARG A 5 7.22 -18.29 5.90
C ARG A 5 8.48 -17.97 6.72
N GLY A 6 8.28 -17.53 7.97
CA GLY A 6 9.34 -17.19 8.90
C GLY A 6 10.09 -15.87 8.63
N GLN A 7 9.66 -15.06 7.64
CA GLN A 7 10.37 -13.82 7.28
C GLN A 7 10.01 -12.61 8.15
N PHE A 8 9.05 -12.74 9.06
CA PHE A 8 8.55 -11.63 9.88
C PHE A 8 8.73 -11.81 11.39
N THR A 9 9.52 -12.80 11.78
CA THR A 9 9.80 -13.09 13.20
C THR A 9 10.63 -12.01 13.90
N GLN A 10 11.32 -11.14 13.14
CA GLN A 10 12.05 -9.98 13.67
C GLN A 10 11.12 -8.86 14.16
N GLY A 11 9.85 -8.90 13.79
CA GLY A 11 8.83 -7.95 14.21
C GLY A 11 8.80 -6.64 13.45
N TRP A 12 7.76 -5.87 13.73
CA TRP A 12 7.46 -4.62 13.02
C TRP A 12 8.41 -3.47 13.33
N ASP A 13 8.94 -3.38 14.54
CA ASP A 13 9.89 -2.32 14.89
C ASP A 13 11.16 -2.43 14.02
N ARG A 14 11.75 -3.63 13.95
CA ARG A 14 12.95 -3.88 13.11
C ARG A 14 12.65 -3.78 11.62
N LEU A 15 11.52 -4.33 11.16
CA LEU A 15 11.13 -4.21 9.76
C LEU A 15 11.02 -2.75 9.33
N ARG A 16 10.44 -1.89 10.18
CA ARG A 16 10.31 -0.46 9.91
C ARG A 16 11.67 0.23 9.78
N GLU A 17 12.60 -0.06 10.67
CA GLU A 17 13.96 0.48 10.61
C GLU A 17 14.72 0.01 9.36
N GLU A 18 14.58 -1.26 9.00
CA GLU A 18 15.19 -1.84 7.80
C GLU A 18 14.62 -1.20 6.54
N THR A 19 13.30 -1.05 6.48
CA THR A 19 12.61 -0.38 5.38
C THR A 19 13.09 1.04 5.23
N PHE A 20 13.17 1.81 6.32
CA PHE A 20 13.66 3.17 6.31
C PHE A 20 15.11 3.30 5.80
N ARG A 21 16.01 2.41 6.26
CA ARG A 21 17.40 2.39 5.77
C ARG A 21 17.47 2.09 4.27
N ARG A 22 16.65 1.14 3.79
CA ARG A 22 16.56 0.79 2.36
C ARG A 22 15.99 1.92 1.53
N GLN A 23 14.96 2.62 2.00
CA GLN A 23 14.39 3.78 1.33
C GLN A 23 15.43 4.89 1.13
N LYS A 24 16.28 5.17 2.14
CA LYS A 24 17.41 6.12 2.01
C LYS A 24 18.43 5.63 1.00
N ALA A 25 18.83 4.38 1.06
CA ALA A 25 19.82 3.80 0.14
C ALA A 25 19.36 3.83 -1.32
N LEU A 26 18.05 3.69 -1.56
CA LEU A 26 17.43 3.77 -2.88
C LEU A 26 17.12 5.21 -3.33
N GLY A 27 17.28 6.20 -2.45
CA GLY A 27 16.96 7.60 -2.75
C GLY A 27 15.47 7.92 -2.85
N VAL A 28 14.58 7.01 -2.45
CA VAL A 28 13.11 7.21 -2.50
C VAL A 28 12.61 8.17 -1.41
N ILE A 29 13.44 8.45 -0.40
CA ILE A 29 13.22 9.48 0.60
C ILE A 29 14.49 10.33 0.75
N PRO A 30 14.39 11.60 1.21
CA PRO A 30 15.56 12.45 1.45
C PRO A 30 16.56 11.83 2.42
N ALA A 31 17.86 12.08 2.17
CA ALA A 31 18.94 11.54 3.00
C ALA A 31 18.88 12.02 4.46
N ASP A 32 18.36 13.23 4.68
CA ASP A 32 18.16 13.86 6.00
C ASP A 32 16.81 13.49 6.65
N ALA A 33 15.95 12.70 5.97
CA ALA A 33 14.70 12.23 6.53
C ALA A 33 14.92 11.52 7.88
N ARG A 34 13.99 11.71 8.80
CA ARG A 34 13.99 11.09 10.13
C ARG A 34 12.85 10.10 10.24
N LEU A 35 13.13 8.94 10.81
CA LEU A 35 12.09 7.96 11.12
C LEU A 35 11.25 8.48 12.28
N THR A 36 9.93 8.47 12.10
CA THR A 36 9.00 8.85 13.16
C THR A 36 8.92 7.76 14.23
N ALA A 37 8.76 8.19 15.49
CA ALA A 37 8.59 7.27 16.62
C ALA A 37 7.32 6.43 16.48
N ARG A 38 7.31 5.28 17.17
CA ARG A 38 6.13 4.44 17.32
C ARG A 38 5.08 5.18 18.17
N HIS A 39 3.82 5.12 17.75
CA HIS A 39 2.71 5.67 18.53
C HIS A 39 2.53 4.83 19.81
N GLU A 40 2.23 5.48 20.94
CA GLU A 40 2.06 4.82 22.24
C GLU A 40 0.96 3.75 22.27
N GLY A 41 -0.07 3.89 21.44
CA GLY A 41 -1.16 2.92 21.27
C GLY A 41 -0.75 1.63 20.52
N ILE A 42 0.45 1.57 19.92
CA ILE A 42 0.97 0.38 19.26
C ILE A 42 1.95 -0.29 20.21
N LYS A 43 1.70 -1.55 20.61
CA LYS A 43 2.63 -2.31 21.43
C LYS A 43 3.99 -2.47 20.73
N ALA A 44 5.09 -2.46 21.47
CA ALA A 44 6.37 -2.90 20.93
C ALA A 44 6.30 -4.39 20.59
N TRP A 45 7.03 -4.82 19.56
CA TRP A 45 7.08 -6.23 19.20
C TRP A 45 7.56 -7.12 20.37
N ASP A 46 8.57 -6.64 21.09
CA ASP A 46 9.16 -7.38 22.19
C ASP A 46 8.26 -7.43 23.45
N ASP A 47 7.20 -6.60 23.51
CA ASP A 47 6.19 -6.61 24.56
C ASP A 47 5.05 -7.61 24.28
N LEU A 48 5.05 -8.26 23.11
CA LEU A 48 4.07 -9.27 22.76
C LEU A 48 4.40 -10.63 23.37
N GLY A 49 3.37 -11.36 23.76
CA GLY A 49 3.51 -12.78 24.09
C GLY A 49 3.90 -13.61 22.86
N SER A 50 4.51 -14.78 23.08
CA SER A 50 4.95 -15.67 22.00
C SER A 50 3.81 -16.07 21.04
N GLU A 51 2.61 -16.31 21.56
CA GLU A 51 1.43 -16.64 20.75
C GLU A 51 0.99 -15.44 19.86
N GLU A 52 1.03 -14.22 20.40
CA GLU A 52 0.75 -13.00 19.66
C GLU A 52 1.76 -12.81 18.51
N GLN A 53 3.05 -13.02 18.78
CA GLN A 53 4.10 -12.93 17.76
C GLN A 53 3.93 -13.96 16.65
N ILE A 54 3.55 -15.21 16.98
CA ILE A 54 3.28 -16.26 15.98
C ILE A 54 2.14 -15.84 15.06
N VAL A 55 1.01 -15.44 15.63
CA VAL A 55 -0.18 -15.02 14.85
C VAL A 55 0.12 -13.77 14.03
N ALA A 56 0.73 -12.76 14.62
CA ALA A 56 1.09 -11.52 13.93
C ALA A 56 2.05 -11.78 12.75
N SER A 57 3.06 -12.63 12.94
CA SER A 57 3.98 -13.04 11.86
C SER A 57 3.22 -13.73 10.74
N ARG A 58 2.31 -14.66 11.06
CA ARG A 58 1.50 -15.36 10.07
C ARG A 58 0.62 -14.43 9.27
N MET A 59 -0.03 -13.46 9.90
CA MET A 59 -0.86 -12.47 9.20
C MET A 59 -0.04 -11.63 8.22
N MET A 60 1.19 -11.25 8.58
CA MET A 60 2.07 -10.51 7.67
C MET A 60 2.61 -11.38 6.51
N GLU A 61 2.86 -12.67 6.74
CA GLU A 61 3.19 -13.63 5.67
C GLU A 61 2.05 -13.72 4.63
N VAL A 62 0.81 -13.77 5.11
CA VAL A 62 -0.39 -13.83 4.27
C VAL A 62 -0.56 -12.54 3.48
N PHE A 63 -0.45 -11.39 4.12
CA PHE A 63 -0.50 -10.08 3.46
C PHE A 63 0.58 -9.96 2.36
N SER A 64 1.81 -10.34 2.66
CA SER A 64 2.92 -10.31 1.69
C SER A 64 2.69 -11.28 0.52
N GLY A 65 2.11 -12.46 0.81
CA GLY A 65 1.70 -13.41 -0.22
C GLY A 65 0.60 -12.88 -1.12
N PHE A 66 -0.38 -12.18 -0.56
CA PHE A 66 -1.44 -11.51 -1.31
C PHE A 66 -0.88 -10.38 -2.20
N LEU A 67 -0.01 -9.55 -1.65
CA LEU A 67 0.63 -8.47 -2.40
C LEU A 67 1.45 -9.02 -3.59
N SER A 68 2.23 -10.08 -3.39
CA SER A 68 2.94 -10.75 -4.49
C SER A 68 1.99 -11.35 -5.54
N HIS A 69 0.84 -11.87 -5.11
CA HIS A 69 -0.17 -12.36 -6.04
C HIS A 69 -0.74 -11.21 -6.89
N THR A 70 -1.09 -10.10 -6.26
CA THR A 70 -1.57 -8.89 -6.94
C THR A 70 -0.55 -8.39 -7.97
N ASP A 71 0.72 -8.27 -7.58
CA ASP A 71 1.81 -7.87 -8.47
C ASP A 71 1.95 -8.81 -9.69
N THR A 72 1.83 -10.11 -9.46
CA THR A 72 1.81 -11.09 -10.56
C THR A 72 0.63 -10.86 -11.52
N GLN A 73 -0.57 -10.51 -11.02
CA GLN A 73 -1.71 -10.21 -11.90
C GLN A 73 -1.50 -8.92 -12.70
N VAL A 74 -0.89 -7.90 -12.09
CA VAL A 74 -0.48 -6.68 -12.81
C VAL A 74 0.52 -7.03 -13.93
N GLY A 75 1.52 -7.87 -13.64
CA GLY A 75 2.45 -8.39 -14.64
C GLY A 75 1.76 -9.06 -15.82
N ARG A 76 0.72 -9.88 -15.59
CA ARG A 76 -0.05 -10.52 -16.66
C ARG A 76 -0.78 -9.52 -17.57
N ILE A 77 -1.22 -8.37 -17.04
CA ILE A 77 -1.79 -7.31 -17.88
C ILE A 77 -0.70 -6.73 -18.80
N VAL A 78 0.48 -6.49 -18.25
CA VAL A 78 1.63 -6.01 -19.03
C VAL A 78 2.01 -7.02 -20.13
N ASP A 79 2.09 -8.31 -19.80
CA ASP A 79 2.40 -9.40 -20.77
C ASP A 79 1.39 -9.40 -21.93
N VAL A 80 0.08 -9.22 -21.65
CA VAL A 80 -0.95 -9.14 -22.70
C VAL A 80 -0.76 -7.92 -23.57
N LEU A 81 -0.49 -6.75 -22.99
CA LEU A 81 -0.24 -5.52 -23.77
C LEU A 81 0.99 -5.68 -24.67
N GLN A 82 2.04 -6.33 -24.18
CA GLN A 82 3.25 -6.63 -24.97
C GLN A 82 2.96 -7.62 -26.10
N ALA A 83 2.21 -8.70 -25.82
CA ALA A 83 1.82 -9.68 -26.84
C ALA A 83 0.94 -9.12 -27.95
N LEU A 84 0.26 -8.00 -27.69
CA LEU A 84 -0.56 -7.27 -28.65
C LEU A 84 0.18 -6.10 -29.32
N ASP A 85 1.47 -5.90 -29.05
CA ASP A 85 2.28 -4.76 -29.52
C ASP A 85 1.68 -3.38 -29.13
N LEU A 86 0.97 -3.32 -27.98
CA LEU A 86 0.32 -2.11 -27.51
C LEU A 86 1.08 -1.42 -26.34
N PHE A 87 1.96 -2.14 -25.64
CA PHE A 87 2.55 -1.66 -24.39
C PHE A 87 3.35 -0.37 -24.56
N ASP A 88 4.13 -0.26 -25.64
CA ASP A 88 5.01 0.89 -25.86
C ASP A 88 4.24 2.22 -25.96
N ASN A 89 3.04 2.19 -26.55
CA ASN A 89 2.15 3.36 -26.65
C ASN A 89 0.97 3.32 -25.66
N THR A 90 1.16 2.67 -24.53
CA THR A 90 0.18 2.65 -23.45
C THR A 90 0.67 3.48 -22.24
N LEU A 91 -0.10 4.46 -21.83
CA LEU A 91 0.09 5.10 -20.52
C LEU A 91 -0.44 4.15 -19.44
N PHE A 92 0.48 3.49 -18.75
CA PHE A 92 0.19 2.55 -17.67
C PHE A 92 0.43 3.24 -16.33
N ILE A 93 -0.63 3.40 -15.53
CA ILE A 93 -0.57 4.01 -14.20
C ILE A 93 -0.94 2.96 -13.17
N TYR A 94 -0.05 2.68 -12.23
CA TYR A 94 -0.30 1.77 -11.13
C TYR A 94 -0.23 2.52 -9.79
N LEU A 95 -1.39 2.70 -9.17
CA LEU A 95 -1.53 3.20 -7.80
C LEU A 95 -1.45 2.00 -6.84
N VAL A 96 -0.41 1.97 -6.01
CA VAL A 96 -0.19 0.87 -5.07
C VAL A 96 -0.96 1.14 -3.78
N GLY A 97 -2.27 0.93 -3.84
CA GLY A 97 -3.23 1.32 -2.80
C GLY A 97 -3.70 2.78 -2.93
N ASP A 98 -4.81 3.08 -2.27
CA ASP A 98 -5.47 4.40 -2.26
C ASP A 98 -5.19 5.20 -0.98
N ASN A 99 -4.66 4.54 0.05
CA ASN A 99 -4.36 5.11 1.36
C ASN A 99 -3.30 4.29 2.09
N GLY A 100 -2.94 4.70 3.29
CA GLY A 100 -1.99 3.99 4.14
C GLY A 100 -2.47 2.61 4.61
N GLY A 101 -1.58 1.85 5.22
CA GLY A 101 -1.86 0.51 5.75
C GLY A 101 -3.01 0.50 6.75
N GLU A 102 -3.84 -0.56 6.71
CA GLU A 102 -5.03 -0.72 7.54
C GLU A 102 -4.66 -1.15 8.97
N GLY A 103 -5.02 -0.35 9.96
CA GLY A 103 -4.74 -0.60 11.37
C GLY A 103 -5.99 -0.87 12.23
N ALA A 104 -7.18 -1.01 11.63
CA ALA A 104 -8.45 -1.08 12.35
C ALA A 104 -8.62 -2.33 13.23
N ALA A 105 -7.82 -3.38 13.04
CA ALA A 105 -7.84 -4.58 13.90
C ALA A 105 -7.05 -4.43 15.22
N GLY A 106 -6.55 -3.23 15.54
CA GLY A 106 -5.84 -2.97 16.79
C GLY A 106 -4.50 -3.71 16.90
N ASN A 107 -4.07 -3.96 18.13
CA ASN A 107 -2.78 -4.60 18.40
C ASN A 107 -2.76 -6.10 18.09
N GLU A 108 -3.90 -6.77 18.14
CA GLU A 108 -4.00 -8.23 18.04
C GLU A 108 -4.23 -8.71 16.60
N GLY A 109 -4.67 -7.80 15.69
CA GLY A 109 -5.19 -8.22 14.41
C GLY A 109 -6.51 -8.99 14.52
N SER A 110 -7.00 -9.57 13.43
CA SER A 110 -8.22 -10.38 13.45
C SER A 110 -8.26 -11.38 12.30
N THR A 111 -8.89 -12.53 12.49
CA THR A 111 -9.25 -13.45 11.41
C THR A 111 -10.63 -13.15 10.82
N ASN A 112 -11.36 -12.20 11.41
CA ASN A 112 -12.71 -11.76 11.03
C ASN A 112 -12.75 -10.23 10.85
N TYR A 113 -12.44 -9.76 9.66
CA TYR A 113 -12.43 -8.34 9.31
C TYR A 113 -13.74 -7.60 9.67
N LEU A 114 -14.89 -8.18 9.35
CA LEU A 114 -16.18 -7.55 9.63
C LEU A 114 -16.44 -7.42 11.13
N GLY A 115 -16.03 -8.42 11.91
CA GLY A 115 -16.09 -8.34 13.37
C GLY A 115 -15.16 -7.26 13.91
N ALA A 116 -13.94 -7.17 13.41
CA ALA A 116 -12.97 -6.16 13.81
C ALA A 116 -13.48 -4.73 13.54
N LEU A 117 -14.12 -4.47 12.40
CA LEU A 117 -14.75 -3.19 12.08
C LEU A 117 -15.90 -2.81 13.05
N GLN A 118 -16.52 -3.80 13.68
CA GLN A 118 -17.56 -3.61 14.68
C GLN A 118 -17.01 -3.55 16.12
N GLY A 119 -15.68 -3.49 16.28
CA GLY A 119 -15.02 -3.46 17.58
C GLY A 119 -15.00 -4.79 18.32
N MET A 120 -15.33 -5.90 17.65
CA MET A 120 -15.24 -7.24 18.23
C MET A 120 -13.78 -7.63 18.40
N GLN A 121 -13.39 -7.90 19.64
CA GLN A 121 -12.08 -8.45 19.95
C GLN A 121 -12.09 -9.98 19.76
N GLU A 122 -11.02 -10.49 19.17
CA GLU A 122 -10.83 -11.91 18.96
C GLU A 122 -9.71 -12.43 19.86
N PRO A 123 -9.99 -13.34 20.82
CA PRO A 123 -8.96 -13.86 21.71
C PRO A 123 -7.83 -14.54 20.94
N ILE A 124 -6.58 -14.29 21.33
CA ILE A 124 -5.39 -14.84 20.67
C ILE A 124 -5.41 -16.38 20.55
N GLY A 125 -5.90 -17.06 21.57
CA GLY A 125 -6.04 -18.53 21.56
C GLY A 125 -7.02 -19.05 20.50
N ARG A 126 -7.99 -18.23 20.04
CA ARG A 126 -8.86 -18.55 18.90
C ARG A 126 -8.11 -18.37 17.60
N GLN A 127 -7.43 -17.26 17.43
CA GLN A 127 -6.63 -16.97 16.24
C GLN A 127 -5.54 -18.03 16.05
N LEU A 128 -4.89 -18.45 17.12
CA LEU A 128 -3.85 -19.49 17.10
C LEU A 128 -4.38 -20.85 16.63
N LYS A 129 -5.61 -21.22 17.03
CA LYS A 129 -6.26 -22.46 16.56
C LYS A 129 -6.59 -22.42 15.06
N GLN A 130 -6.75 -21.23 14.49
CA GLN A 130 -7.06 -21.00 13.07
C GLN A 130 -5.81 -20.62 12.26
N LEU A 131 -4.61 -20.77 12.80
CA LEU A 131 -3.36 -20.28 12.21
C LEU A 131 -3.17 -20.74 10.76
N ASP A 132 -3.47 -22.00 10.47
CA ASP A 132 -3.35 -22.57 9.12
C ASP A 132 -4.44 -22.09 8.16
N ASP A 133 -5.59 -21.67 8.69
CA ASP A 133 -6.70 -21.13 7.89
C ASP A 133 -6.50 -19.65 7.55
N ILE A 134 -5.59 -18.93 8.23
CA ILE A 134 -5.30 -17.52 7.94
C ILE A 134 -4.77 -17.39 6.51
N GLY A 135 -5.52 -16.63 5.70
CA GLY A 135 -5.29 -16.46 4.26
C GLY A 135 -5.95 -17.51 3.38
N GLY A 136 -6.73 -18.42 3.97
CA GLY A 136 -7.59 -19.37 3.28
C GLY A 136 -9.02 -18.83 3.07
N PRO A 137 -9.90 -19.62 2.44
CA PRO A 137 -11.25 -19.19 2.05
C PRO A 137 -12.19 -18.94 3.24
N ASN A 138 -11.85 -19.46 4.42
CA ASN A 138 -12.64 -19.33 5.65
C ASN A 138 -12.14 -18.21 6.58
N SER A 139 -11.14 -17.43 6.13
CA SER A 139 -10.53 -16.34 6.90
C SER A 139 -10.57 -15.04 6.13
N PHE A 140 -11.07 -13.98 6.76
CA PHE A 140 -10.95 -12.62 6.25
C PHE A 140 -10.04 -11.85 7.21
N ALA A 141 -8.76 -12.17 7.16
CA ALA A 141 -7.78 -11.69 8.11
C ALA A 141 -7.37 -10.24 7.88
N LEU A 142 -7.14 -9.53 8.98
CA LEU A 142 -6.55 -8.21 9.04
C LEU A 142 -5.40 -8.23 10.04
N TYR A 143 -4.21 -7.83 9.60
CA TYR A 143 -3.02 -7.87 10.43
C TYR A 143 -3.04 -6.81 11.55
N PRO A 144 -2.22 -6.98 12.61
CA PRO A 144 -2.05 -5.99 13.69
C PRO A 144 -1.63 -4.61 13.20
N ALA A 145 -2.08 -3.56 13.90
CA ALA A 145 -1.73 -2.16 13.61
C ALA A 145 -0.21 -1.89 13.57
N GLY A 146 0.58 -2.69 14.31
CA GLY A 146 2.04 -2.62 14.25
C GLY A 146 2.60 -2.86 12.86
N TRP A 147 2.03 -3.80 12.09
CA TRP A 147 2.42 -4.01 10.69
C TRP A 147 1.96 -2.86 9.77
N ALA A 148 0.75 -2.33 9.99
CA ALA A 148 0.29 -1.15 9.24
C ALA A 148 1.26 0.03 9.43
N TRP A 149 1.66 0.30 10.67
CA TRP A 149 2.64 1.33 10.97
C TRP A 149 4.02 1.04 10.37
N ALA A 150 4.47 -0.20 10.40
CA ALA A 150 5.76 -0.58 9.81
C ALA A 150 5.79 -0.40 8.30
N THR A 151 4.73 -0.77 7.60
CA THR A 151 4.63 -0.64 6.13
C THR A 151 4.46 0.80 5.67
N ASN A 152 4.03 1.71 6.55
CA ASN A 152 3.92 3.14 6.27
C ASN A 152 5.22 3.93 6.52
N ALA A 153 6.36 3.26 6.77
CA ALA A 153 7.64 3.94 6.95
C ALA A 153 7.94 4.93 5.80
N PRO A 154 8.44 6.13 6.07
CA PRO A 154 8.86 6.67 7.38
C PRO A 154 7.75 7.43 8.12
N PHE A 155 6.54 7.48 7.60
CA PHE A 155 5.46 8.35 8.05
C PHE A 155 4.79 7.85 9.33
N PRO A 156 4.26 8.76 10.18
CA PRO A 156 3.41 8.39 11.31
C PRO A 156 2.00 8.05 10.84
N TRP A 157 1.27 7.32 11.68
CA TRP A 157 -0.12 6.98 11.49
C TRP A 157 -0.37 5.96 10.37
N VAL A 158 -1.63 5.65 10.17
CA VAL A 158 -2.15 4.59 9.30
C VAL A 158 -3.41 5.08 8.59
N LYS A 159 -4.02 4.27 7.76
CA LYS A 159 -5.32 4.51 7.09
C LYS A 159 -6.33 5.17 8.05
N GLN A 160 -7.23 5.98 7.52
CA GLN A 160 -8.26 6.79 8.20
C GLN A 160 -7.73 8.07 8.87
N VAL A 161 -6.42 8.24 9.04
CA VAL A 161 -5.84 9.44 9.63
C VAL A 161 -5.38 10.39 8.51
N ALA A 162 -6.34 11.10 7.91
CA ALA A 162 -6.11 11.96 6.74
C ALA A 162 -5.17 13.16 6.99
N SER A 163 -4.94 13.53 8.24
CA SER A 163 -4.04 14.62 8.62
C SER A 163 -2.54 14.27 8.54
N HIS A 164 -2.21 13.00 8.31
CA HIS A 164 -0.84 12.51 8.32
C HIS A 164 -0.51 11.66 7.10
N LEU A 165 0.73 11.75 6.62
CA LEU A 165 1.16 11.08 5.40
C LEU A 165 1.11 9.56 5.48
N GLY A 166 1.21 8.94 6.65
CA GLY A 166 0.99 7.50 6.82
C GLY A 166 -0.45 7.06 6.53
N GLY A 167 -1.41 7.97 6.57
CA GLY A 167 -2.80 7.69 6.18
C GLY A 167 -3.11 7.98 4.71
N THR A 168 -2.33 8.85 4.05
CA THR A 168 -2.70 9.43 2.76
C THR A 168 -1.67 9.24 1.65
N ARG A 169 -0.39 9.10 1.98
CA ARG A 169 0.67 9.02 0.95
C ARG A 169 0.92 7.57 0.55
N THR A 170 0.67 7.28 -0.71
CA THR A 170 0.91 5.97 -1.33
C THR A 170 1.79 6.11 -2.57
N PRO A 171 2.51 5.05 -2.96
CA PRO A 171 3.34 5.09 -4.15
C PRO A 171 2.50 4.98 -5.42
N MET A 172 2.95 5.66 -6.47
CA MET A 172 2.44 5.55 -7.83
C MET A 172 3.59 5.19 -8.77
N VAL A 173 3.33 4.27 -9.69
CA VAL A 173 4.25 3.92 -10.78
C VAL A 173 3.59 4.31 -12.11
N VAL A 174 4.34 4.99 -12.95
CA VAL A 174 3.89 5.38 -14.29
C VAL A 174 4.86 4.81 -15.31
N SER A 175 4.32 4.17 -16.34
CA SER A 175 5.09 3.64 -17.47
C SER A 175 4.42 4.04 -18.78
N TRP A 176 5.21 4.58 -19.69
CA TRP A 176 4.83 4.84 -21.09
C TRP A 176 6.10 4.81 -21.92
N PRO A 177 6.55 3.63 -22.35
CA PRO A 177 7.88 3.46 -22.95
C PRO A 177 8.16 4.39 -24.13
N GLN A 178 7.16 4.67 -24.96
CA GLN A 178 7.29 5.58 -26.10
C GLN A 178 7.52 7.05 -25.69
N ARG A 179 7.13 7.47 -24.48
CA ARG A 179 7.19 8.86 -24.02
C ARG A 179 8.12 9.06 -22.84
N ILE A 180 8.26 8.07 -21.95
CA ILE A 180 9.08 8.17 -20.74
C ILE A 180 10.35 7.35 -20.96
N HIS A 181 11.47 8.03 -21.20
CA HIS A 181 12.76 7.39 -21.47
C HIS A 181 13.62 7.24 -20.22
N ASP A 182 13.29 7.95 -19.13
CA ASP A 182 13.97 7.86 -17.83
C ASP A 182 13.42 6.67 -17.04
N GLN A 183 13.86 5.46 -17.38
CA GLN A 183 13.43 4.21 -16.75
C GLN A 183 13.91 4.13 -15.30
N GLY A 184 12.97 3.94 -14.38
CA GLY A 184 13.25 3.89 -12.95
C GLY A 184 13.53 5.25 -12.31
N GLY A 185 13.33 6.34 -13.05
CA GLY A 185 13.46 7.68 -12.51
C GLY A 185 12.50 7.96 -11.36
N LEU A 186 13.00 8.57 -10.29
CA LEU A 186 12.20 8.97 -9.13
C LEU A 186 11.64 10.38 -9.34
N ARG A 187 10.38 10.54 -8.98
CA ARG A 187 9.69 11.83 -8.98
C ARG A 187 9.20 12.15 -7.57
N SER A 188 9.61 13.31 -7.06
CA SER A 188 9.33 13.74 -5.67
C SER A 188 8.39 14.92 -5.58
N GLN A 189 7.92 15.46 -6.71
CA GLN A 189 6.92 16.53 -6.72
C GLN A 189 5.64 16.07 -6.04
N PHE A 190 4.95 17.01 -5.42
CA PHE A 190 3.62 16.74 -4.88
C PHE A 190 2.66 16.37 -6.02
N SER A 191 1.92 15.29 -5.84
CA SER A 191 0.84 14.88 -6.72
C SER A 191 -0.35 14.38 -5.90
N HIS A 192 -1.52 14.47 -6.47
CA HIS A 192 -2.78 14.04 -5.85
C HIS A 192 -3.57 13.17 -6.84
N VAL A 193 -4.46 12.33 -6.34
CA VAL A 193 -5.31 11.49 -7.20
C VAL A 193 -6.13 12.30 -8.21
N ASN A 194 -6.47 13.56 -7.90
CA ASN A 194 -7.15 14.47 -8.80
C ASN A 194 -6.34 14.81 -10.06
N ASP A 195 -5.02 14.62 -10.03
CA ASP A 195 -4.13 14.89 -11.16
C ASP A 195 -4.20 13.81 -12.24
N ILE A 196 -4.73 12.63 -11.92
CA ILE A 196 -4.83 11.50 -12.86
C ILE A 196 -5.73 11.82 -14.03
N THR A 197 -6.94 12.36 -13.77
CA THR A 197 -7.89 12.68 -14.85
C THR A 197 -7.36 13.73 -15.82
N PRO A 198 -6.85 14.90 -15.39
CA PRO A 198 -6.27 15.86 -16.32
C PRO A 198 -5.04 15.31 -17.05
N THR A 199 -4.24 14.46 -16.40
CA THR A 199 -3.11 13.78 -17.04
C THR A 199 -3.55 12.87 -18.18
N ILE A 200 -4.61 12.07 -17.98
CA ILE A 200 -5.16 11.20 -19.03
C ILE A 200 -5.71 12.03 -20.20
N LEU A 201 -6.50 13.07 -19.90
CA LEU A 201 -7.06 13.95 -20.93
C LEU A 201 -5.97 14.61 -21.77
N ASP A 202 -4.93 15.11 -21.13
CA ASP A 202 -3.78 15.72 -21.79
C ASP A 202 -3.00 14.70 -22.64
N ALA A 203 -2.79 13.49 -22.10
CA ALA A 203 -2.10 12.40 -22.79
C ALA A 203 -2.77 11.99 -24.10
N VAL A 204 -4.12 12.03 -24.15
CA VAL A 204 -4.90 11.68 -25.33
C VAL A 204 -5.33 12.90 -26.17
N GLY A 205 -4.94 14.11 -25.77
CA GLY A 205 -5.24 15.37 -26.49
C GLY A 205 -6.71 15.77 -26.44
N LEU A 206 -7.44 15.42 -25.37
CA LEU A 206 -8.85 15.75 -25.20
C LEU A 206 -9.03 16.87 -24.17
N ALA A 207 -9.86 17.86 -24.53
CA ALA A 207 -10.32 18.86 -23.57
C ALA A 207 -11.43 18.29 -22.67
N LEU A 208 -11.50 18.80 -21.43
CA LEU A 208 -12.62 18.48 -20.54
C LEU A 208 -13.92 19.03 -21.19
N PRO A 209 -14.96 18.21 -21.37
CA PRO A 209 -16.22 18.68 -21.91
C PRO A 209 -16.93 19.62 -20.92
N GLU A 210 -17.45 20.75 -21.38
CA GLU A 210 -18.24 21.67 -20.54
C GLU A 210 -19.57 21.06 -20.09
N MET A 211 -20.13 20.18 -20.93
CA MET A 211 -21.43 19.55 -20.71
C MET A 211 -21.34 18.05 -20.96
N VAL A 212 -21.88 17.23 -20.05
CA VAL A 212 -22.04 15.78 -20.22
C VAL A 212 -23.50 15.42 -19.93
N ASN A 213 -24.18 14.82 -20.90
CA ASN A 213 -25.61 14.43 -20.80
C ASN A 213 -26.52 15.56 -20.29
N GLY A 214 -26.28 16.81 -20.75
CA GLY A 214 -27.04 17.98 -20.34
C GLY A 214 -26.67 18.58 -18.98
N VAL A 215 -25.67 18.01 -18.29
CA VAL A 215 -25.18 18.51 -17.00
C VAL A 215 -23.86 19.26 -17.20
N ARG A 216 -23.79 20.51 -16.73
CA ARG A 216 -22.58 21.31 -16.77
C ARG A 216 -21.53 20.69 -15.81
N GLN A 217 -20.33 20.50 -16.33
CA GLN A 217 -19.22 19.94 -15.54
C GLN A 217 -18.54 21.03 -14.71
N LEU A 218 -18.09 20.63 -13.51
CA LEU A 218 -17.21 21.48 -12.70
C LEU A 218 -15.78 21.41 -13.26
N PRO A 219 -14.99 22.49 -13.09
CA PRO A 219 -13.55 22.44 -13.39
C PRO A 219 -12.85 21.30 -12.61
N LEU A 220 -11.80 20.75 -13.20
CA LEU A 220 -10.93 19.82 -12.49
C LEU A 220 -10.04 20.59 -11.50
N ASP A 221 -9.92 20.08 -10.28
CA ASP A 221 -9.04 20.66 -9.26
C ASP A 221 -7.56 20.25 -9.44
N GLY A 222 -7.31 19.15 -10.18
CA GLY A 222 -5.98 18.62 -10.44
C GLY A 222 -5.29 19.25 -11.64
N ALA A 223 -3.99 19.00 -11.76
CA ALA A 223 -3.15 19.42 -12.88
C ALA A 223 -2.56 18.22 -13.62
N SER A 224 -2.27 18.35 -14.92
CA SER A 224 -1.57 17.29 -15.67
C SER A 224 -0.15 17.09 -15.16
N LEU A 225 0.25 15.82 -15.05
CA LEU A 225 1.61 15.41 -14.67
C LEU A 225 2.53 15.20 -15.90
N LEU A 226 2.03 15.37 -17.13
CA LEU A 226 2.83 15.15 -18.35
C LEU A 226 4.08 16.02 -18.47
N PRO A 227 4.12 17.25 -18.00
CA PRO A 227 5.32 18.10 -18.06
C PRO A 227 6.42 17.70 -17.06
N SER A 228 6.19 16.74 -16.18
CA SER A 228 7.08 16.38 -15.06
C SER A 228 8.04 15.22 -15.32
#